data_58e18fa23b306518cbf839144cc64801
#
_entry.id   58e18fa23b306518cbf839144cc64801
#
_cell.length_a   1.000
_cell.length_b   1.000
_cell.length_c   1.000
_cell.angle_alpha   90.00
_cell.angle_beta   90.00
_cell.angle_gamma   90.00
#
_symmetry.space_group_name_H-M   'P 1'
#
loop_
_entity.id
_entity.type
_entity.pdbx_description
1 polymer ?
#
loop_
_entity_poly.entity_id
_entity_poly.type
_entity_poly.pdbx_seq_one_letter_code
_entity_poly.pdbx_strand_id
1 'polypeptide(L)'
;IGCYSVNLSRMLFRAEPERIQGSVTRDPVMGIDTLASGILGFRDGVATFTCSIRAEPDQRVHIYGTEGRISLEIPFNIPPDRLTRVFVTAGGDPPVRPDTQVLTFDPANEYTIQAERFAAAVLDGGQVPIPPSDAVGNLRVIEELLRVG
;
A
#
# COMPACT_ATOMS: atom_id res chain seq x y z
N ILE A 1 -1.85 -5.54 9.27
CA ILE A 1 -2.57 -4.65 8.31
C ILE A 1 -1.58 -3.63 7.74
N GLY A 2 -0.86 -2.88 8.56
CA GLY A 2 0.08 -1.83 8.13
C GLY A 2 1.16 -2.28 7.13
N CYS A 3 1.47 -3.56 7.06
CA CYS A 3 2.42 -4.12 6.11
C CYS A 3 2.07 -3.80 4.64
N TYR A 4 0.80 -3.73 4.31
CA TYR A 4 0.33 -3.35 2.97
C TYR A 4 0.68 -1.90 2.62
N SER A 5 0.46 -0.98 3.56
CA SER A 5 0.77 0.45 3.37
C SER A 5 2.28 0.69 3.24
N VAL A 6 3.08 -0.01 4.06
CA VAL A 6 4.55 0.03 3.98
C VAL A 6 5.03 -0.51 2.63
N ASN A 7 4.54 -1.69 2.23
CA ASN A 7 4.93 -2.31 0.97
C ASN A 7 4.55 -1.46 -0.24
N LEU A 8 3.33 -0.95 -0.29
CA LEU A 8 2.87 -0.06 -1.36
C LEU A 8 3.73 1.20 -1.46
N SER A 9 4.07 1.81 -0.32
CA SER A 9 4.92 3.01 -0.30
C SER A 9 6.30 2.70 -0.89
N ARG A 10 6.96 1.63 -0.44
CA ARG A 10 8.26 1.20 -0.96
C ARG A 10 8.19 0.88 -2.47
N MET A 11 7.12 0.24 -2.92
CA MET A 11 6.89 -0.07 -4.33
C MET A 11 6.75 1.20 -5.18
N LEU A 12 5.97 2.19 -4.74
CA LEU A 12 5.73 3.43 -5.47
C LEU A 12 7.00 4.27 -5.58
N PHE A 13 7.73 4.44 -4.49
CA PHE A 13 9.00 5.19 -4.48
C PHE A 13 10.19 4.38 -5.02
N ARG A 14 10.03 3.06 -5.20
CA ARG A 14 11.11 2.14 -5.61
C ARG A 14 12.38 2.29 -4.75
N ALA A 15 12.19 2.55 -3.47
CA ALA A 15 13.24 2.85 -2.52
C ALA A 15 12.84 2.45 -1.10
N GLU A 16 13.83 2.34 -0.23
CA GLU A 16 13.60 2.26 1.21
C GLU A 16 13.42 3.66 1.79
N PRO A 17 12.56 3.85 2.82
CA PRO A 17 12.41 5.14 3.46
C PRO A 17 13.69 5.53 4.22
N GLU A 18 14.11 6.80 4.06
CA GLU A 18 15.27 7.38 4.76
C GLU A 18 14.91 7.85 6.17
N ARG A 19 13.63 8.13 6.41
CA ARG A 19 13.10 8.57 7.71
C ARG A 19 11.80 7.85 8.02
N ILE A 20 11.68 7.39 9.24
CA ILE A 20 10.51 6.68 9.73
C ILE A 20 10.06 7.34 11.03
N GLN A 21 8.79 7.72 11.09
CA GLN A 21 8.13 8.25 12.28
C GLN A 21 6.80 7.54 12.44
N GLY A 22 6.35 7.34 13.68
CA GLY A 22 5.12 6.65 13.92
C GLY A 22 4.52 6.93 15.28
N SER A 23 3.30 6.44 15.44
CA SER A 23 2.59 6.37 16.71
C SER A 23 1.83 5.05 16.75
N VAL A 24 1.98 4.31 17.85
CA VAL A 24 1.38 2.99 18.03
C VAL A 24 0.60 2.94 19.32
N THR A 25 -0.68 2.60 19.23
CA THR A 25 -1.53 2.32 20.38
C THR A 25 -1.63 0.81 20.56
N ARG A 26 -1.33 0.33 21.77
CA ARG A 26 -1.37 -1.09 22.11
C ARG A 26 -2.55 -1.40 23.02
N ASP A 27 -3.06 -2.61 22.87
CA ASP A 27 -4.01 -3.17 23.83
C ASP A 27 -3.30 -3.38 25.18
N PRO A 28 -3.83 -2.83 26.28
CA PRO A 28 -3.16 -2.90 27.58
C PRO A 28 -3.11 -4.32 28.19
N VAL A 29 -3.96 -5.22 27.71
CA VAL A 29 -4.05 -6.60 28.22
C VAL A 29 -3.22 -7.55 27.37
N MET A 30 -3.38 -7.46 26.04
CA MET A 30 -2.73 -8.38 25.09
C MET A 30 -1.37 -7.88 24.59
N GLY A 31 -1.05 -6.59 24.76
CA GLY A 31 0.20 -6.00 24.31
C GLY A 31 0.34 -5.84 22.79
N ILE A 32 -0.70 -6.21 22.02
CA ILE A 32 -0.70 -6.10 20.55
C ILE A 32 -1.03 -4.67 20.10
N ASP A 33 -0.53 -4.26 18.94
CA ASP A 33 -0.88 -3.00 18.31
C ASP A 33 -2.34 -3.04 17.79
N THR A 34 -3.12 -2.02 18.14
CA THR A 34 -4.53 -1.89 17.74
C THR A 34 -4.78 -0.73 16.80
N LEU A 35 -3.91 0.27 16.83
CA LEU A 35 -3.88 1.40 15.92
C LEU A 35 -2.43 1.79 15.68
N ALA A 36 -2.05 1.97 14.44
CA ALA A 36 -0.73 2.47 14.07
C ALA A 36 -0.85 3.53 12.98
N SER A 37 -0.09 4.62 13.12
CA SER A 37 0.08 5.64 12.10
C SER A 37 1.56 5.80 11.80
N GLY A 38 1.90 5.97 10.52
CA GLY A 38 3.29 6.11 10.09
C GLY A 38 3.48 7.25 9.10
N ILE A 39 4.68 7.83 9.14
CA ILE A 39 5.22 8.77 8.16
C ILE A 39 6.53 8.19 7.65
N LEU A 40 6.59 7.90 6.37
CA LEU A 40 7.75 7.36 5.69
C LEU A 40 8.30 8.41 4.75
N GLY A 41 9.46 8.98 5.08
CA GLY A 41 10.14 9.97 4.24
C GLY A 41 11.08 9.28 3.26
N PHE A 42 10.85 9.52 1.98
CA PHE A 42 11.71 9.09 0.88
C PHE A 42 12.45 10.31 0.29
N ARG A 43 13.45 10.07 -0.53
CA ARG A 43 14.18 11.14 -1.20
C ARG A 43 13.28 12.12 -1.96
N ASP A 44 12.30 11.56 -2.68
CA ASP A 44 11.48 12.33 -3.62
C ASP A 44 10.03 12.53 -3.12
N GLY A 45 9.75 12.23 -1.85
CA GLY A 45 8.43 12.44 -1.30
C GLY A 45 8.18 11.79 0.05
N VAL A 46 6.93 11.76 0.44
CA VAL A 46 6.48 11.25 1.75
C VAL A 46 5.24 10.38 1.57
N ALA A 47 5.21 9.25 2.26
CA ALA A 47 4.00 8.47 2.44
C ALA A 47 3.52 8.59 3.89
N THR A 48 2.21 8.67 4.07
CA THR A 48 1.56 8.64 5.38
C THR A 48 0.47 7.58 5.37
N PHE A 49 0.29 6.90 6.48
CA PHE A 49 -0.79 5.94 6.63
C PHE A 49 -1.28 5.84 8.06
N THR A 50 -2.51 5.37 8.20
CA THR A 50 -3.08 4.90 9.47
C THR A 50 -3.75 3.57 9.23
N CYS A 51 -3.55 2.62 10.13
CA CYS A 51 -4.21 1.33 10.09
C CYS A 51 -4.66 0.92 11.49
N SER A 52 -5.79 0.19 11.56
CA SER A 52 -6.36 -0.27 12.83
C SER A 52 -7.08 -1.60 12.64
N ILE A 53 -7.07 -2.42 13.69
CA ILE A 53 -7.91 -3.63 13.79
C ILE A 53 -9.20 -3.37 14.55
N ARG A 54 -9.44 -2.14 15.03
CA ARG A 54 -10.62 -1.75 15.83
C ARG A 54 -11.46 -0.64 15.22
N ALA A 55 -10.94 0.07 14.22
CA ALA A 55 -11.71 1.11 13.54
C ALA A 55 -12.74 0.48 12.60
N GLU A 56 -13.76 1.26 12.23
CA GLU A 56 -14.69 0.87 11.15
C GLU A 56 -13.89 0.56 9.89
N PRO A 57 -14.19 -0.57 9.22
CA PRO A 57 -13.47 -0.97 8.02
C PRO A 57 -13.57 0.07 6.90
N ASP A 58 -12.45 0.61 6.52
CA ASP A 58 -12.26 1.42 5.31
C ASP A 58 -10.85 1.17 4.76
N GLN A 59 -10.71 1.24 3.45
CA GLN A 59 -9.40 1.18 2.81
C GLN A 59 -9.40 2.06 1.57
N ARG A 60 -8.43 2.96 1.51
CA ARG A 60 -8.23 3.87 0.39
C ARG A 60 -6.76 4.19 0.23
N VAL A 61 -6.36 4.45 -1.01
CA VAL A 61 -5.04 4.99 -1.30
C VAL A 61 -5.20 6.21 -2.21
N HIS A 62 -4.50 7.26 -1.84
CA HIS A 62 -4.38 8.48 -2.64
C HIS A 62 -2.91 8.75 -2.91
N ILE A 63 -2.57 8.94 -4.17
CA ILE A 63 -1.23 9.29 -4.62
C ILE A 63 -1.32 10.68 -5.24
N TYR A 64 -0.52 11.60 -4.74
CA TYR A 64 -0.46 12.98 -5.21
C TYR A 64 0.90 13.23 -5.85
N GLY A 65 0.89 13.61 -7.10
CA GLY A 65 2.08 14.04 -7.85
C GLY A 65 1.94 15.51 -8.30
N THR A 66 2.98 16.02 -8.89
CA THR A 66 3.01 17.40 -9.43
C THR A 66 2.11 17.57 -10.65
N GLU A 67 1.81 16.49 -11.37
CA GLU A 67 1.03 16.50 -12.60
C GLU A 67 -0.38 15.92 -12.44
N GLY A 68 -0.77 15.53 -11.21
CA GLY A 68 -2.09 14.96 -10.95
C GLY A 68 -2.15 14.07 -9.73
N ARG A 69 -3.24 13.33 -9.62
CA ARG A 69 -3.49 12.40 -8.52
C ARG A 69 -4.07 11.08 -9.01
N ILE A 70 -3.79 10.02 -8.25
CA ILE A 70 -4.42 8.71 -8.44
C ILE A 70 -5.14 8.34 -7.16
N SER A 71 -6.34 7.77 -7.27
CA SER A 71 -7.12 7.27 -6.13
C SER A 71 -7.55 5.83 -6.39
N LEU A 72 -7.32 4.96 -5.41
CA LEU A 72 -7.76 3.58 -5.42
C LEU A 72 -8.83 3.40 -4.34
N GLU A 73 -9.99 2.86 -4.71
CA GLU A 73 -11.10 2.64 -3.77
C GLU A 73 -10.86 1.44 -2.87
N ILE A 74 -10.37 0.34 -3.43
CA ILE A 74 -10.11 -0.90 -2.72
C ILE A 74 -8.70 -1.37 -3.10
N PRO A 75 -7.66 -0.82 -2.44
CA PRO A 75 -6.27 -1.12 -2.80
C PRO A 75 -5.78 -2.50 -2.38
N PHE A 76 -6.42 -3.11 -1.38
CA PHE A 76 -6.01 -4.39 -0.79
C PHE A 76 -7.23 -5.29 -0.58
N ASN A 77 -7.03 -6.61 -0.59
CA ASN A 77 -8.09 -7.61 -0.41
C ASN A 77 -9.31 -7.32 -1.30
N ILE A 78 -9.06 -7.19 -2.57
CA ILE A 78 -10.05 -6.85 -3.59
C ILE A 78 -11.08 -7.99 -3.70
N PRO A 79 -12.39 -7.71 -3.59
CA PRO A 79 -13.40 -8.74 -3.80
C PRO A 79 -13.29 -9.37 -5.19
N PRO A 80 -13.19 -10.71 -5.30
CA PRO A 80 -12.91 -11.39 -6.57
C PRO A 80 -14.10 -11.43 -7.54
N ASP A 81 -15.27 -10.95 -7.10
CA ASP A 81 -16.55 -11.03 -7.80
C ASP A 81 -17.04 -9.71 -8.39
N ARG A 82 -16.25 -8.64 -8.28
CA ARG A 82 -16.68 -7.31 -8.75
C ARG A 82 -15.56 -6.55 -9.48
N LEU A 83 -15.98 -5.61 -10.29
CA LEU A 83 -15.09 -4.65 -10.95
C LEU A 83 -14.38 -3.77 -9.91
N THR A 84 -13.13 -3.45 -10.20
CA THR A 84 -12.35 -2.48 -9.41
C THR A 84 -12.02 -1.25 -10.24
N ARG A 85 -11.85 -0.11 -9.56
CA ARG A 85 -11.65 1.16 -10.24
C ARG A 85 -10.44 1.91 -9.69
N VAL A 86 -9.72 2.51 -10.61
CA VAL A 86 -8.65 3.48 -10.33
C VAL A 86 -9.03 4.79 -10.98
N PHE A 87 -8.98 5.86 -10.23
CA PHE A 87 -9.30 7.21 -10.68
C PHE A 87 -8.00 7.97 -10.93
N VAL A 88 -7.79 8.42 -12.15
CA VAL A 88 -6.65 9.23 -12.54
C VAL A 88 -7.15 10.63 -12.89
N THR A 89 -6.74 11.62 -12.11
CA THR A 89 -7.12 13.01 -12.30
C THR A 89 -5.88 13.81 -12.68
N ALA A 90 -5.88 14.40 -13.86
CA ALA A 90 -4.81 15.29 -14.31
C ALA A 90 -4.72 16.53 -13.40
N GLY A 91 -3.54 17.09 -13.28
CA GLY A 91 -3.33 18.39 -12.63
C GLY A 91 -3.97 19.53 -13.44
N GLY A 92 -4.31 20.61 -12.74
CA GLY A 92 -4.86 21.82 -13.37
C GLY A 92 -4.88 22.96 -12.37
N ASP A 93 -4.86 24.19 -12.87
CA ASP A 93 -4.94 25.37 -12.04
C ASP A 93 -6.39 25.58 -11.50
N PRO A 94 -6.57 25.87 -10.23
CA PRO A 94 -7.88 26.26 -9.71
C PRO A 94 -8.39 27.55 -10.41
N PRO A 95 -9.72 27.68 -10.68
CA PRO A 95 -10.82 26.84 -10.23
C PRO A 95 -11.21 25.71 -11.18
N VAL A 96 -10.41 25.40 -12.18
CA VAL A 96 -10.71 24.34 -13.15
C VAL A 96 -10.78 22.99 -12.45
N ARG A 97 -11.88 22.27 -12.59
CA ARG A 97 -11.98 20.88 -12.16
C ARG A 97 -11.36 20.01 -13.25
N PRO A 98 -10.23 19.38 -12.99
CA PRO A 98 -9.60 18.52 -13.98
C PRO A 98 -10.48 17.30 -14.27
N ASP A 99 -10.46 16.84 -15.51
CA ASP A 99 -11.12 15.60 -15.90
C ASP A 99 -10.53 14.42 -15.13
N THR A 100 -11.41 13.53 -14.68
CA THR A 100 -11.03 12.30 -14.03
C THR A 100 -11.30 11.13 -14.94
N GLN A 101 -10.25 10.48 -15.37
CA GLN A 101 -10.32 9.20 -16.07
C GLN A 101 -10.60 8.09 -15.06
N VAL A 102 -11.56 7.22 -15.36
CA VAL A 102 -11.85 6.02 -14.58
C VAL A 102 -11.31 4.80 -15.33
N LEU A 103 -10.32 4.14 -14.77
CA LEU A 103 -9.83 2.87 -15.24
C LEU A 103 -10.58 1.77 -14.50
N THR A 104 -11.19 0.85 -15.24
CA THR A 104 -11.94 -0.27 -14.68
C THR A 104 -11.22 -1.58 -14.99
N PHE A 105 -11.16 -2.46 -14.02
CA PHE A 105 -10.53 -3.77 -14.11
C PHE A 105 -11.56 -4.85 -13.83
N ASP A 106 -11.51 -5.92 -14.62
CA ASP A 106 -12.37 -7.08 -14.46
C ASP A 106 -12.14 -7.78 -13.11
N PRO A 107 -13.16 -8.49 -12.61
CA PRO A 107 -13.02 -9.31 -11.42
C PRO A 107 -11.85 -10.28 -11.53
N ALA A 108 -11.04 -10.35 -10.47
CA ALA A 108 -9.88 -11.24 -10.42
C ALA A 108 -9.63 -11.70 -8.98
N ASN A 109 -9.24 -12.95 -8.83
CA ASN A 109 -8.83 -13.48 -7.52
C ASN A 109 -7.30 -13.34 -7.38
N GLU A 110 -6.86 -12.42 -6.52
CA GLU A 110 -5.44 -12.15 -6.30
C GLU A 110 -4.68 -13.37 -5.77
N TYR A 111 -5.31 -14.20 -4.96
CA TYR A 111 -4.67 -15.42 -4.41
C TYR A 111 -4.47 -16.48 -5.48
N THR A 112 -5.41 -16.63 -6.41
CA THR A 112 -5.25 -17.50 -7.58
C THR A 112 -4.09 -17.02 -8.44
N ILE A 113 -4.07 -15.73 -8.78
CA ILE A 113 -3.00 -15.12 -9.58
C ILE A 113 -1.65 -15.28 -8.89
N GLN A 114 -1.58 -15.07 -7.58
CA GLN A 114 -0.37 -15.26 -6.79
C GLN A 114 0.15 -16.71 -6.88
N ALA A 115 -0.74 -17.68 -6.67
CA ALA A 115 -0.40 -19.10 -6.73
C ALA A 115 0.08 -19.50 -8.13
N GLU A 116 -0.61 -19.07 -9.19
CA GLU A 116 -0.23 -19.32 -10.58
C GLU A 116 1.15 -18.73 -10.93
N ARG A 117 1.41 -17.50 -10.51
CA ARG A 117 2.70 -16.84 -10.73
C ARG A 117 3.85 -17.56 -10.00
N PHE A 118 3.59 -18.00 -8.78
CA PHE A 118 4.57 -18.79 -8.03
C PHE A 118 4.82 -20.16 -8.69
N ALA A 119 3.75 -20.86 -9.06
CA ALA A 119 3.86 -22.15 -9.74
C ALA A 119 4.63 -22.02 -11.05
N ALA A 120 4.35 -21.01 -11.86
CA ALA A 120 5.09 -20.77 -13.10
C ALA A 120 6.59 -20.52 -12.83
N ALA A 121 6.94 -19.72 -11.82
CA ALA A 121 8.33 -19.51 -11.46
C ALA A 121 9.05 -20.80 -11.06
N VAL A 122 8.37 -21.70 -10.35
CA VAL A 122 8.92 -23.00 -9.95
C VAL A 122 9.07 -23.95 -11.16
N LEU A 123 8.04 -24.05 -12.01
CA LEU A 123 8.00 -24.98 -13.15
C LEU A 123 8.97 -24.57 -14.26
N ASP A 124 9.07 -23.25 -14.52
CA ASP A 124 9.89 -22.69 -15.59
C ASP A 124 11.32 -22.37 -15.12
N GLY A 125 11.64 -22.57 -13.84
CA GLY A 125 12.94 -22.23 -13.25
C GLY A 125 13.22 -20.72 -13.25
N GLY A 126 12.16 -19.90 -13.27
CA GLY A 126 12.22 -18.46 -13.33
C GLY A 126 12.36 -17.78 -11.96
N GLN A 127 12.47 -16.46 -11.99
CA GLN A 127 12.46 -15.67 -10.78
C GLN A 127 11.02 -15.45 -10.27
N VAL A 128 10.85 -15.48 -8.95
CA VAL A 128 9.57 -15.07 -8.34
C VAL A 128 9.32 -13.58 -8.59
N PRO A 129 8.08 -13.17 -8.83
CA PRO A 129 7.73 -11.76 -9.10
C PRO A 129 8.18 -10.78 -8.01
N ILE A 130 8.12 -11.22 -6.76
CA ILE A 130 8.57 -10.46 -5.58
C ILE A 130 9.58 -11.32 -4.83
N PRO A 131 10.85 -10.92 -4.75
CA PRO A 131 11.88 -11.71 -4.09
C PRO A 131 11.71 -11.68 -2.55
N PRO A 132 12.15 -12.72 -1.82
CA PRO A 132 12.08 -12.74 -0.36
C PRO A 132 12.77 -11.55 0.33
N SER A 133 13.78 -10.96 -0.30
CA SER A 133 14.43 -9.74 0.18
C SER A 133 13.50 -8.54 0.30
N ASP A 134 12.44 -8.48 -0.51
CA ASP A 134 11.42 -7.43 -0.38
C ASP A 134 10.63 -7.57 0.92
N ALA A 135 10.26 -8.79 1.29
CA ALA A 135 9.59 -9.06 2.57
C ALA A 135 10.49 -8.67 3.76
N VAL A 136 11.79 -8.94 3.67
CA VAL A 136 12.77 -8.53 4.70
C VAL A 136 12.84 -7.00 4.78
N GLY A 137 12.90 -6.28 3.66
CA GLY A 137 12.85 -4.82 3.63
C GLY A 137 11.57 -4.27 4.27
N ASN A 138 10.44 -4.87 3.94
CA ASN A 138 9.14 -4.49 4.51
C ASN A 138 9.10 -4.66 6.03
N LEU A 139 9.59 -5.78 6.55
CA LEU A 139 9.64 -6.06 7.99
C LEU A 139 10.57 -5.10 8.73
N ARG A 140 11.72 -4.72 8.17
CA ARG A 140 12.63 -3.72 8.76
C ARG A 140 11.93 -2.38 9.01
N VAL A 141 11.14 -1.91 8.06
CA VAL A 141 10.37 -0.66 8.22
C VAL A 141 9.32 -0.81 9.31
N ILE A 142 8.64 -1.95 9.39
CA ILE A 142 7.64 -2.23 10.43
C ILE A 142 8.28 -2.29 11.81
N GLU A 143 9.41 -2.99 11.97
CA GLU A 143 10.16 -3.05 13.23
C GLU A 143 10.58 -1.66 13.70
N GLU A 144 11.07 -0.84 12.79
CA GLU A 144 11.45 0.53 13.11
C GLU A 144 10.24 1.39 13.53
N LEU A 145 9.10 1.26 12.84
CA LEU A 145 7.85 1.92 13.23
C LEU A 145 7.40 1.52 14.64
N LEU A 146 7.49 0.24 14.98
CA LEU A 146 7.13 -0.26 16.31
C LEU A 146 8.11 0.19 17.40
N ARG A 147 9.35 0.51 17.04
CA ARG A 147 10.39 1.00 17.95
C ARG A 147 10.24 2.50 18.26
N VAL A 148 9.84 3.30 17.27
CA VAL A 148 9.74 4.77 17.39
C VAL A 148 8.34 5.25 17.77
N GLY A 149 7.32 4.40 17.70
CA GLY A 149 5.92 4.64 18.07
C GLY A 149 5.60 3.97 19.40
#